data_c4c8e9fac59c89991e769b9c01c861ba
#
_entry.id   c4c8e9fac59c89991e769b9c01c861ba
#
_cell.length_a   1.000
_cell.length_b   1.000
_cell.length_c   1.000
_cell.angle_alpha   90.00
_cell.angle_beta   90.00
_cell.angle_gamma   90.00
#
_symmetry.space_group_name_H-M   'P 1'
#
loop_
_entity.id
_entity.type
_entity.pdbx_description
1 polymer ?
#
loop_
_entity_poly.entity_id
_entity_poly.type
_entity_poly.pdbx_seq_one_letter_code
_entity_poly.pdbx_strand_id
1 'polypeptide(L)'
;MAQKTYAGKTVDVNEEGYLTNPSQWTREIAVEIAKEEGIVLTDQHFAIIEFLRNKFLAGEALSIRSINHSGVLDVKTFYQLFPGAPLKKATKIGGISKPASCI
;
A
#
# COMPACT_ATOMS: atom_id res chain seq x y z
N MET A 1 17.88 9.70 1.04
CA MET A 1 16.63 9.55 0.30
C MET A 1 16.93 9.22 -1.14
N ALA A 2 16.17 8.30 -1.71
CA ALA A 2 16.33 7.90 -3.09
C ALA A 2 15.11 8.35 -3.90
N GLN A 3 15.24 8.26 -5.21
CA GLN A 3 14.12 8.55 -6.11
C GLN A 3 13.95 7.38 -7.06
N LYS A 4 12.72 7.12 -7.44
CA LYS A 4 12.38 6.11 -8.45
C LYS A 4 11.40 6.70 -9.44
N THR A 5 11.41 6.20 -10.66
CA THR A 5 10.46 6.62 -11.68
C THR A 5 9.46 5.52 -11.93
N TYR A 6 8.18 5.84 -11.74
CA TYR A 6 7.06 4.94 -12.01
C TYR A 6 6.07 5.65 -12.91
N ALA A 7 5.63 4.99 -13.97
CA ALA A 7 4.63 5.54 -14.90
C ALA A 7 5.03 6.93 -15.43
N GLY A 8 6.32 7.14 -15.67
CA GLY A 8 6.83 8.41 -16.17
C GLY A 8 6.97 9.51 -15.13
N LYS A 9 6.71 9.22 -13.85
CA LYS A 9 6.82 10.20 -12.77
C LYS A 9 7.91 9.82 -11.80
N THR A 10 8.72 10.79 -11.40
CA THR A 10 9.76 10.57 -10.39
C THR A 10 9.18 10.83 -9.01
N VAL A 11 9.33 9.86 -8.12
CA VAL A 11 8.82 9.94 -6.76
C VAL A 11 9.96 9.73 -5.75
N ASP A 12 9.79 10.30 -4.56
CA ASP A 12 10.74 10.12 -3.47
C ASP A 12 10.43 8.83 -2.71
N VAL A 13 11.45 8.03 -2.49
CA VAL A 13 11.30 6.75 -1.77
C VAL A 13 12.36 6.63 -0.69
N ASN A 14 12.08 5.78 0.31
CA ASN A 14 13.07 5.45 1.33
C ASN A 14 13.90 4.24 0.89
N GLU A 15 14.76 3.75 1.78
CA GLU A 15 15.67 2.64 1.48
C GLU A 15 14.94 1.35 1.12
N GLU A 16 13.71 1.18 1.62
CA GLU A 16 12.90 -0.02 1.35
C GLU A 16 12.00 0.16 0.14
N GLY A 17 12.02 1.32 -0.50
CA GLY A 17 11.22 1.59 -1.69
C GLY A 17 9.83 2.12 -1.41
N TYR A 18 9.53 2.49 -0.16
CA TYR A 18 8.24 3.12 0.17
C TYR A 18 8.27 4.59 -0.21
N LEU A 19 7.17 5.09 -0.76
CA LEU A 19 7.05 6.52 -1.04
C LEU A 19 7.11 7.31 0.27
N THR A 20 7.95 8.36 0.29
CA THR A 20 8.04 9.24 1.46
C THR A 20 7.05 10.39 1.40
N ASN A 21 6.48 10.64 0.23
CA ASN A 21 5.47 11.68 0.04
C ASN A 21 4.20 11.07 -0.54
N PRO A 22 3.17 10.80 0.28
CA PRO A 22 1.93 10.17 -0.20
C PRO A 22 1.20 10.94 -1.30
N SER A 23 1.43 12.25 -1.41
CA SER A 23 0.76 13.07 -2.44
C SER A 23 1.29 12.79 -3.85
N GLN A 24 2.44 12.16 -3.97
CA GLN A 24 3.01 11.79 -5.27
C GLN A 24 2.37 10.54 -5.87
N TRP A 25 1.61 9.80 -5.07
CA TRP A 25 1.01 8.54 -5.49
C TRP A 25 -0.12 8.74 -6.51
N THR A 26 -0.17 7.84 -7.50
CA THR A 26 -1.29 7.71 -8.42
C THR A 26 -1.60 6.23 -8.62
N ARG A 27 -2.73 5.92 -9.24
CA ARG A 27 -3.09 4.51 -9.52
C ARG A 27 -2.08 3.87 -10.47
N GLU A 28 -1.58 4.62 -11.43
CA GLU A 28 -0.57 4.12 -12.38
C GLU A 28 0.71 3.76 -11.65
N ILE A 29 1.13 4.57 -10.69
CA ILE A 29 2.29 4.27 -9.85
C ILE A 29 2.06 3.00 -9.05
N ALA A 30 0.85 2.83 -8.50
CA ALA A 30 0.50 1.62 -7.75
C ALA A 30 0.64 0.37 -8.62
N VAL A 31 0.19 0.42 -9.87
CA VAL A 31 0.30 -0.70 -10.79
C VAL A 31 1.77 -1.08 -11.02
N GLU A 32 2.63 -0.09 -11.18
CA GLU A 32 4.06 -0.35 -11.40
C GLU A 32 4.72 -0.95 -10.17
N ILE A 33 4.43 -0.45 -8.98
CA ILE A 33 4.96 -1.01 -7.74
C ILE A 33 4.45 -2.43 -7.55
N ALA A 34 3.18 -2.68 -7.84
CA ALA A 34 2.58 -4.01 -7.72
C ALA A 34 3.27 -5.02 -8.64
N LYS A 35 3.65 -4.59 -9.84
CA LYS A 35 4.40 -5.47 -10.76
C LYS A 35 5.71 -5.90 -10.15
N GLU A 36 6.41 -5.00 -9.45
CA GLU A 36 7.66 -5.34 -8.77
C GLU A 36 7.43 -6.37 -7.68
N GLU A 37 6.24 -6.34 -7.05
CA GLU A 37 5.88 -7.27 -5.98
C GLU A 37 5.19 -8.53 -6.50
N GLY A 38 5.04 -8.66 -7.81
CA GLY A 38 4.40 -9.82 -8.42
C GLY A 38 2.89 -9.85 -8.27
N ILE A 39 2.27 -8.70 -8.11
CA ILE A 39 0.81 -8.59 -7.88
C ILE A 39 0.16 -7.85 -9.04
N VAL A 40 -0.97 -8.38 -9.52
CA VAL A 40 -1.82 -7.71 -10.51
C VAL A 40 -2.98 -7.08 -9.76
N LEU A 41 -3.08 -5.75 -9.82
CA LEU A 41 -4.11 -5.02 -9.08
C LEU A 41 -5.49 -5.17 -9.72
N THR A 42 -6.49 -5.43 -8.88
CA THR A 42 -7.90 -5.49 -9.25
C THR A 42 -8.65 -4.40 -8.50
N ASP A 43 -9.95 -4.26 -8.76
CA ASP A 43 -10.78 -3.29 -8.05
C ASP A 43 -10.77 -3.52 -6.55
N GLN A 44 -10.73 -4.79 -6.11
CA GLN A 44 -10.64 -5.11 -4.69
C GLN A 44 -9.32 -4.61 -4.08
N HIS A 45 -8.22 -4.77 -4.80
CA HIS A 45 -6.92 -4.25 -4.34
C HIS A 45 -6.99 -2.73 -4.17
N PHE A 46 -7.55 -2.03 -5.13
CA PHE A 46 -7.65 -0.56 -5.05
C PHE A 46 -8.57 -0.11 -3.91
N ALA A 47 -9.67 -0.83 -3.66
CA ALA A 47 -10.55 -0.50 -2.54
C ALA A 47 -9.81 -0.58 -1.20
N ILE A 48 -8.99 -1.62 -1.03
CA ILE A 48 -8.19 -1.80 0.18
C ILE A 48 -7.13 -0.70 0.29
N ILE A 49 -6.43 -0.43 -0.81
CA ILE A 49 -5.39 0.60 -0.84
C ILE A 49 -5.96 1.96 -0.49
N GLU A 50 -7.10 2.33 -1.07
CA GLU A 50 -7.74 3.61 -0.79
C GLU A 50 -8.19 3.69 0.66
N PHE A 51 -8.72 2.61 1.21
CA PHE A 51 -9.08 2.54 2.62
C PHE A 51 -7.87 2.80 3.53
N LEU A 52 -6.75 2.12 3.23
CA LEU A 52 -5.51 2.30 4.01
C LEU A 52 -4.96 3.71 3.89
N ARG A 53 -4.99 4.28 2.70
CA ARG A 53 -4.53 5.66 2.48
C ARG A 53 -5.38 6.65 3.26
N ASN A 54 -6.69 6.48 3.25
CA ASN A 54 -7.59 7.36 4.00
C ASN A 54 -7.31 7.31 5.49
N LYS A 55 -7.10 6.12 6.04
CA LYS A 55 -6.75 5.97 7.46
C LYS A 55 -5.40 6.60 7.77
N PHE A 56 -4.41 6.35 6.94
CA PHE A 56 -3.07 6.90 7.13
C PHE A 56 -3.11 8.43 7.11
N LEU A 57 -3.79 9.02 6.13
CA LEU A 57 -3.88 10.47 5.99
C LEU A 57 -4.69 11.11 7.10
N ALA A 58 -5.58 10.36 7.74
CA ALA A 58 -6.32 10.81 8.92
C ALA A 58 -5.51 10.68 10.22
N GLY A 59 -4.27 10.19 10.13
CA GLY A 59 -3.41 10.03 11.29
C GLY A 59 -3.68 8.77 12.11
N GLU A 60 -4.44 7.82 11.58
CA GLU A 60 -4.78 6.59 12.28
C GLU A 60 -3.72 5.52 12.07
N ALA A 61 -3.49 4.71 13.09
CA ALA A 61 -2.56 3.58 12.99
C ALA A 61 -3.12 2.48 12.09
N LEU A 62 -2.24 1.87 11.30
CA LEU A 62 -2.62 0.78 10.41
C LEU A 62 -2.20 -0.55 11.04
N SER A 63 -3.12 -1.50 11.10
CA SER A 63 -2.85 -2.84 11.61
C SER A 63 -3.83 -3.83 10.98
N ILE A 64 -3.44 -5.11 10.98
CA ILE A 64 -4.33 -6.18 10.51
C ILE A 64 -5.62 -6.19 11.33
N ARG A 65 -5.50 -5.96 12.63
CA ARG A 65 -6.67 -5.92 13.52
C ARG A 65 -7.65 -4.82 13.12
N SER A 66 -7.15 -3.62 12.83
CA SER A 66 -8.04 -2.51 12.46
C SER A 66 -8.73 -2.76 11.13
N ILE A 67 -8.06 -3.42 10.19
CA ILE A 67 -8.66 -3.78 8.91
C ILE A 67 -9.79 -4.80 9.13
N ASN A 68 -9.55 -5.80 9.95
CA ASN A 68 -10.55 -6.83 10.26
C ASN A 68 -11.77 -6.22 10.94
N HIS A 69 -11.56 -5.28 11.86
CA HIS A 69 -12.65 -4.61 12.59
C HIS A 69 -13.43 -3.63 11.72
N SER A 70 -12.85 -3.15 10.62
CA SER A 70 -13.51 -2.18 9.75
C SER A 70 -14.68 -2.77 8.97
N GLY A 71 -14.70 -4.08 8.79
CA GLY A 71 -15.71 -4.75 7.96
C GLY A 71 -15.51 -4.57 6.47
N VAL A 72 -14.43 -3.93 6.04
CA VAL A 72 -14.13 -3.73 4.61
C VAL A 72 -13.78 -5.05 3.96
N LEU A 73 -12.97 -5.87 4.66
CA LEU A 73 -12.69 -7.22 4.20
C LEU A 73 -12.16 -8.02 5.37
N ASP A 74 -12.19 -9.35 5.26
CA ASP A 74 -11.63 -10.19 6.29
C ASP A 74 -10.13 -10.41 6.07
N VAL A 75 -9.45 -10.86 7.12
CA VAL A 75 -8.00 -11.06 7.09
C VAL A 75 -7.60 -12.10 6.05
N LYS A 76 -8.40 -13.13 5.87
CA LYS A 76 -8.11 -14.20 4.90
C LYS A 76 -8.06 -13.63 3.48
N THR A 77 -9.04 -12.83 3.10
CA THR A 77 -9.08 -12.19 1.78
C THR A 77 -7.91 -11.24 1.60
N PHE A 78 -7.57 -10.50 2.65
CA PHE A 78 -6.43 -9.59 2.61
C PHE A 78 -5.12 -10.34 2.30
N TYR A 79 -4.90 -11.48 2.96
CA TYR A 79 -3.73 -12.32 2.68
C TYR A 79 -3.76 -12.90 1.27
N GLN A 80 -4.92 -13.18 0.74
CA GLN A 80 -5.06 -13.69 -0.64
C GLN A 80 -4.71 -12.62 -1.68
N LEU A 81 -5.11 -11.38 -1.42
CA LEU A 81 -4.86 -10.27 -2.35
C LEU A 81 -3.41 -9.78 -2.30
N PHE A 82 -2.79 -9.83 -1.13
CA PHE A 82 -1.41 -9.40 -0.92
C PHE A 82 -0.62 -10.51 -0.23
N PRO A 83 -0.26 -11.58 -0.98
CA PRO A 83 0.38 -12.75 -0.38
C PRO A 83 1.69 -12.46 0.33
N GLY A 84 1.93 -13.15 1.41
CA GLY A 84 3.17 -13.08 2.17
C GLY A 84 3.12 -12.06 3.30
N ALA A 85 3.20 -10.78 2.99
CA ALA A 85 3.16 -9.70 3.97
C ALA A 85 2.12 -8.67 3.55
N PRO A 86 0.82 -8.92 3.79
CA PRO A 86 -0.24 -8.13 3.18
C PRO A 86 -0.23 -6.66 3.54
N LEU A 87 -0.08 -6.32 4.82
CA LEU A 87 -0.08 -4.92 5.22
C LEU A 87 1.16 -4.20 4.69
N LYS A 88 2.30 -4.84 4.72
CA LYS A 88 3.55 -4.30 4.22
C LYS A 88 3.47 -4.03 2.71
N LYS A 89 2.97 -5.00 1.96
CA LYS A 89 2.84 -4.87 0.50
C LYS A 89 1.76 -3.85 0.11
N ALA A 90 0.63 -3.88 0.78
CA ALA A 90 -0.46 -2.95 0.49
C ALA A 90 -0.06 -1.50 0.76
N THR A 91 0.66 -1.23 1.84
CA THR A 91 1.13 0.12 2.14
C THR A 91 2.20 0.58 1.16
N LYS A 92 3.09 -0.30 0.75
CA LYS A 92 4.11 0.02 -0.26
C LYS A 92 3.45 0.37 -1.60
N ILE A 93 2.56 -0.47 -2.06
CA ILE A 93 1.82 -0.26 -3.32
C ILE A 93 0.94 0.99 -3.21
N GLY A 94 0.38 1.24 -2.05
CA GLY A 94 -0.50 2.38 -1.79
C GLY A 94 0.22 3.71 -1.59
N GLY A 95 1.53 3.74 -1.67
CA GLY A 95 2.29 4.99 -1.58
C GLY A 95 2.27 5.65 -0.23
N ILE A 96 2.13 4.87 0.84
CA ILE A 96 2.16 5.38 2.22
C ILE A 96 3.30 4.71 2.99
N SER A 97 3.55 5.20 4.20
CA SER A 97 4.67 4.73 5.00
C SER A 97 4.50 3.28 5.44
N LYS A 98 5.63 2.60 5.65
CA LYS A 98 5.64 1.26 6.23
C LYS A 98 4.93 1.29 7.58
N PRO A 99 4.02 0.33 7.86
CA PRO A 99 3.31 0.31 9.12
C PRO A 99 4.26 -0.03 10.27
N ALA A 100 3.94 0.50 11.46
CA ALA A 100 4.72 0.21 12.66
C ALA A 100 4.64 -1.26 13.03
N SER A 101 3.51 -1.89 12.76
CA SER A 101 3.30 -3.32 12.99
C SER A 101 3.42 -4.05 11.66
N CYS A 102 4.57 -4.65 11.41
CA CYS A 102 4.87 -5.34 10.16
C CYS A 102 4.43 -6.80 10.23
N ILE A 103 3.29 -7.07 9.70
CA ILE A 103 2.86 -8.46 9.55
C ILE A 103 2.57 -8.73 8.08
#